data_24f84a831521e82d72c07a70f109f107
#
_entry.id   24f84a831521e82d72c07a70f109f107
#
_cell.length_a   1.000
_cell.length_b   1.000
_cell.length_c   1.000
_cell.angle_alpha   90.00
_cell.angle_beta   90.00
_cell.angle_gamma   90.00
#
_symmetry.space_group_name_H-M   'P 1'
#
loop_
_entity.id
_entity.type
_entity.pdbx_description
1 polymer ?
#
loop_
_entity_poly.entity_id
_entity_poly.type
_entity_poly.pdbx_seq_one_letter_code
_entity_poly.pdbx_strand_id
1 'polypeptide(L)'
;MARSRKNDLVVLPTARASYGVVLLSHGSPDPRARLANDLLSRRVGHRLNAAVSLASLDHDKARLDGAVAHLQSRDIHEVVVVPLLPNVAYHATSDVPEQTTAVKVSYPGIKLRVARPVGADATLLKGLDAVLK
;
A
#
# COMPACT_ATOMS: atom_id res chain seq x y z
N MET A 1 -8.80 33.11 8.73
CA MET A 1 -8.99 32.71 8.16
C MET A 1 -9.26 32.51 7.24
N ALA A 2 -9.57 32.67 6.84
CA ALA A 2 -10.01 32.27 6.16
C ALA A 2 -10.10 32.13 5.05
N ARG A 3 -9.97 32.22 4.14
CA ARG A 3 -10.21 31.85 3.11
C ARG A 3 -9.97 30.88 2.30
N SER A 4 -9.83 30.81 1.64
CA SER A 4 -9.85 29.54 1.00
C SER A 4 -10.37 28.44 1.88
N ARG A 5 -11.07 28.83 2.82
CA ARG A 5 -11.64 27.96 3.80
C ARG A 5 -12.71 27.06 3.27
N LYS A 6 -13.28 27.40 2.14
CA LYS A 6 -14.26 26.53 1.53
C LYS A 6 -13.70 25.17 1.23
N ASN A 7 -12.48 25.14 0.76
CA ASN A 7 -11.84 23.85 0.48
C ASN A 7 -11.58 23.07 1.75
N ASP A 8 -11.19 23.77 2.79
CA ASP A 8 -10.98 23.14 4.08
C ASP A 8 -12.24 22.51 4.60
N LEU A 9 -13.36 23.20 4.45
CA LEU A 9 -14.63 22.68 4.92
C LEU A 9 -15.05 21.44 4.16
N VAL A 10 -14.77 21.38 2.87
CA VAL A 10 -15.11 20.23 2.07
C VAL A 10 -14.29 19.00 2.51
N VAL A 11 -13.04 19.21 2.88
CA VAL A 11 -12.16 18.13 3.25
C VAL A 11 -12.35 17.69 4.70
N LEU A 12 -12.61 18.62 5.60
CA LEU A 12 -12.65 18.36 7.02
C LEU A 12 -13.60 17.26 7.49
N PRO A 13 -14.80 17.14 6.93
CA PRO A 13 -15.72 16.12 7.44
C PRO A 13 -15.30 14.70 7.12
N THR A 14 -14.33 14.54 6.23
CA THR A 14 -13.95 13.19 5.81
C THR A 14 -13.19 12.50 6.92
N ALA A 15 -13.80 11.48 7.48
CA ALA A 15 -13.15 10.67 8.49
C ALA A 15 -12.06 9.84 7.85
N ARG A 16 -10.98 9.64 8.60
CA ARG A 16 -9.91 8.78 8.15
C ARG A 16 -10.41 7.33 8.06
N ALA A 17 -9.94 6.61 7.05
CA ALA A 17 -10.30 5.22 6.90
C ALA A 17 -9.86 4.41 8.13
N SER A 18 -10.67 3.42 8.50
CA SER A 18 -10.40 2.58 9.66
C SER A 18 -9.33 1.52 9.37
N TYR A 19 -8.97 1.36 8.10
CA TYR A 19 -7.96 0.38 7.69
C TYR A 19 -6.68 1.09 7.27
N GLY A 20 -5.58 0.35 7.26
CA GLY A 20 -4.33 0.79 6.68
C GLY A 20 -4.02 0.01 5.42
N VAL A 21 -3.13 0.53 4.62
CA VAL A 21 -2.72 -0.09 3.37
C VAL A 21 -1.21 -0.30 3.39
N VAL A 22 -0.78 -1.49 2.97
CA VAL A 22 0.64 -1.74 2.71
C VAL A 22 0.79 -1.95 1.22
N LEU A 23 1.57 -1.10 0.57
CA LEU A 23 1.96 -1.29 -0.82
C LEU A 23 3.21 -2.17 -0.82
N LEU A 24 3.07 -3.37 -1.36
CA LEU A 24 4.12 -4.38 -1.32
C LEU A 24 4.72 -4.54 -2.70
N SER A 25 5.97 -4.09 -2.86
CA SER A 25 6.68 -4.20 -4.12
C SER A 25 7.65 -5.38 -4.08
N HIS A 26 8.19 -5.74 -5.24
CA HIS A 26 9.25 -6.74 -5.29
C HIS A 26 10.50 -6.26 -4.55
N GLY A 27 10.79 -4.98 -4.66
CA GLY A 27 12.00 -4.39 -4.16
C GLY A 27 13.01 -4.18 -5.28
N SER A 28 13.92 -3.25 -5.09
CA SER A 28 14.93 -2.92 -6.08
C SER A 28 16.11 -2.25 -5.38
N PRO A 29 17.34 -2.51 -5.82
CA PRO A 29 18.50 -1.79 -5.29
C PRO A 29 18.57 -0.36 -5.81
N ASP A 30 17.77 0.00 -6.81
CA ASP A 30 17.78 1.33 -7.40
C ASP A 30 17.02 2.33 -6.52
N PRO A 31 17.70 3.39 -6.01
CA PRO A 31 17.02 4.37 -5.15
C PRO A 31 15.86 5.10 -5.84
N ARG A 32 15.82 5.14 -7.17
CA ARG A 32 14.71 5.77 -7.88
C ARG A 32 13.42 4.99 -7.69
N ALA A 33 13.51 3.66 -7.54
CA ALA A 33 12.34 2.84 -7.27
C ALA A 33 11.73 3.18 -5.92
N ARG A 34 12.56 3.41 -4.92
CA ARG A 34 12.09 3.79 -3.60
C ARG A 34 11.38 5.15 -3.64
N LEU A 35 11.96 6.11 -4.34
CA LEU A 35 11.32 7.42 -4.48
C LEU A 35 9.98 7.33 -5.19
N ALA A 36 9.89 6.53 -6.24
CA ALA A 36 8.64 6.34 -6.97
C ALA A 36 7.57 5.72 -6.07
N ASN A 37 7.93 4.70 -5.30
CA ASN A 37 7.00 4.07 -4.39
C ASN A 37 6.57 5.00 -3.27
N ASP A 38 7.48 5.83 -2.78
CA ASP A 38 7.16 6.80 -1.75
C ASP A 38 6.13 7.82 -2.26
N LEU A 39 6.32 8.33 -3.47
CA LEU A 39 5.35 9.23 -4.08
C LEU A 39 4.00 8.55 -4.27
N LEU A 40 4.01 7.30 -4.73
CA LEU A 40 2.79 6.54 -4.91
C LEU A 40 2.06 6.36 -3.59
N SER A 41 2.79 6.03 -2.52
CA SER A 41 2.17 5.83 -1.21
C SER A 41 1.48 7.09 -0.72
N ARG A 42 2.07 8.25 -0.96
CA ARG A 42 1.47 9.52 -0.57
C ARG A 42 0.19 9.79 -1.34
N ARG A 43 0.19 9.52 -2.64
CA ARG A 43 -0.99 9.71 -3.47
C ARG A 43 -2.11 8.77 -3.08
N VAL A 44 -1.77 7.52 -2.84
CA VAL A 44 -2.76 6.53 -2.42
C VAL A 44 -3.34 6.91 -1.05
N GLY A 45 -2.49 7.28 -0.11
CA GLY A 45 -2.94 7.69 1.20
C GLY A 45 -3.86 8.89 1.17
N HIS A 46 -3.53 9.87 0.34
CA HIS A 46 -4.37 11.05 0.17
C HIS A 46 -5.71 10.68 -0.45
N ARG A 47 -5.68 9.89 -1.49
CA ARG A 47 -6.88 9.51 -2.24
C ARG A 47 -7.84 8.68 -1.42
N LEU A 48 -7.33 7.77 -0.61
CA LEU A 48 -8.14 6.89 0.23
C LEU A 48 -8.39 7.47 1.62
N ASN A 49 -7.72 8.55 1.96
CA ASN A 49 -7.69 9.09 3.32
C ASN A 49 -7.35 7.98 4.33
N ALA A 50 -6.30 7.24 4.04
CA ALA A 50 -5.87 6.10 4.82
C ALA A 50 -4.38 6.16 5.09
N ALA A 51 -3.93 5.53 6.16
CA ALA A 51 -2.51 5.37 6.42
C ALA A 51 -1.93 4.34 5.46
N VAL A 52 -0.79 4.66 4.86
CA VAL A 52 -0.13 3.79 3.91
C VAL A 52 1.31 3.57 4.34
N SER A 53 1.75 2.31 4.32
CA SER A 53 3.13 1.95 4.53
C SER A 53 3.65 1.21 3.30
N LEU A 54 4.96 1.25 3.12
CA LEU A 54 5.63 0.52 2.04
C LEU A 54 6.31 -0.71 2.59
N ALA A 55 6.31 -1.77 1.80
CA ALA A 55 7.10 -2.96 2.09
C ALA A 55 7.62 -3.55 0.80
N SER A 56 8.64 -4.36 0.88
CA SER A 56 9.18 -5.06 -0.28
C SER A 56 9.49 -6.51 0.06
N LEU A 57 9.43 -7.36 -0.96
CA LEU A 57 9.72 -8.78 -0.81
C LEU A 57 11.22 -9.02 -0.69
N ASP A 58 11.98 -8.24 -1.44
CA ASP A 58 13.41 -8.40 -1.62
C ASP A 58 14.11 -7.06 -1.68
N HIS A 59 15.44 -7.06 -1.61
CA HIS A 59 16.31 -5.91 -1.91
C HIS A 59 16.16 -4.70 -1.00
N ASP A 60 15.24 -4.73 -0.06
CA ASP A 60 14.98 -3.60 0.80
C ASP A 60 14.82 -4.07 2.24
N LYS A 61 15.08 -3.17 3.17
CA LYS A 61 14.90 -3.46 4.58
C LYS A 61 13.45 -3.27 5.03
N ALA A 62 12.64 -2.64 4.20
CA ALA A 62 11.23 -2.41 4.52
C ALA A 62 10.45 -3.69 4.26
N ARG A 63 10.32 -4.51 5.29
CA ARG A 63 9.63 -5.80 5.19
C ARG A 63 8.17 -5.66 5.59
N LEU A 64 7.38 -6.65 5.18
CA LEU A 64 5.94 -6.63 5.44
C LEU A 64 5.64 -6.59 6.94
N ASP A 65 6.35 -7.37 7.73
CA ASP A 65 6.14 -7.38 9.18
C ASP A 65 6.40 -6.01 9.80
N GLY A 66 7.43 -5.31 9.35
CA GLY A 66 7.72 -3.97 9.83
C GLY A 66 6.65 -2.96 9.45
N ALA A 67 6.12 -3.08 8.23
CA ALA A 67 5.05 -2.20 7.78
C ALA A 67 3.78 -2.41 8.59
N VAL A 68 3.44 -3.65 8.88
CA VAL A 68 2.27 -3.98 9.68
C VAL A 68 2.46 -3.50 11.13
N ALA A 69 3.66 -3.70 11.69
CA ALA A 69 3.95 -3.22 13.03
C ALA A 69 3.80 -1.71 13.13
N HIS A 70 4.25 -0.99 12.11
CA HIS A 70 4.12 0.45 12.07
C HIS A 70 2.65 0.89 12.07
N LEU A 71 1.83 0.24 11.27
CA LEU A 71 0.40 0.55 11.23
C LEU A 71 -0.28 0.21 12.56
N GLN A 72 0.10 -0.91 13.16
CA GLN A 72 -0.45 -1.31 14.45
C GLN A 72 -0.09 -0.29 15.53
N SER A 73 1.11 0.25 15.49
CA SER A 73 1.54 1.27 16.46
C SER A 73 0.72 2.55 16.36
N ARG A 74 0.02 2.74 15.24
CA ARG A 74 -0.88 3.87 15.02
C ARG A 74 -2.33 3.49 15.27
N ASP A 75 -2.56 2.41 15.99
CA ASP A 75 -3.87 1.92 16.37
C ASP A 75 -4.71 1.48 15.16
N ILE A 76 -4.06 0.93 14.14
CA ILE A 76 -4.72 0.39 12.97
C ILE A 76 -4.64 -1.13 13.07
N HIS A 77 -5.81 -1.77 13.03
CA HIS A 77 -5.92 -3.21 13.25
C HIS A 77 -6.47 -3.96 12.04
N GLU A 78 -6.81 -3.27 10.99
CA GLU A 78 -7.22 -3.88 9.73
C GLU A 78 -6.29 -3.37 8.63
N VAL A 79 -5.62 -4.28 7.94
CA VAL A 79 -4.60 -3.93 6.96
C VAL A 79 -4.88 -4.64 5.64
N VAL A 80 -4.83 -3.89 4.56
CA VAL A 80 -4.96 -4.42 3.21
C VAL A 80 -3.58 -4.35 2.56
N VAL A 81 -3.06 -5.50 2.17
CA VAL A 81 -1.79 -5.59 1.45
C VAL A 81 -2.09 -5.56 -0.04
N VAL A 82 -1.48 -4.60 -0.73
CA VAL A 82 -1.65 -4.44 -2.17
C VAL A 82 -0.33 -4.77 -2.87
N PRO A 83 -0.24 -5.94 -3.52
CA PRO A 83 0.98 -6.29 -4.23
C PRO A 83 1.13 -5.45 -5.50
N LEU A 84 2.22 -4.70 -5.59
CA LEU A 84 2.56 -3.90 -6.77
C LEU A 84 3.40 -4.75 -7.73
N LEU A 85 2.84 -5.89 -8.11
CA LEU A 85 3.54 -6.84 -8.96
C LEU A 85 2.91 -6.82 -10.34
N PRO A 86 3.73 -6.98 -11.40
CA PRO A 86 3.22 -6.87 -12.77
C PRO A 86 2.34 -8.04 -13.18
N ASN A 87 2.42 -9.15 -12.49
CA ASN A 87 1.60 -10.31 -12.80
C ASN A 87 1.43 -11.17 -11.55
N VAL A 88 0.58 -12.19 -11.66
CA VAL A 88 0.28 -13.10 -10.55
C VAL A 88 1.26 -14.27 -10.48
N ALA A 89 2.38 -14.18 -11.16
CA ALA A 89 3.29 -15.29 -11.31
C ALA A 89 3.95 -15.67 -9.97
N TYR A 90 5.21 -15.93 -10.00
CA TYR A 90 5.93 -16.55 -8.91
C TYR A 90 5.76 -15.84 -7.57
N HIS A 91 5.97 -14.54 -7.53
CA HIS A 91 5.96 -13.80 -6.25
C HIS A 91 4.59 -13.78 -5.60
N ALA A 92 3.53 -13.64 -6.39
CA ALA A 92 2.18 -13.60 -5.84
C ALA A 92 1.73 -14.97 -5.35
N THR A 93 2.21 -16.06 -5.95
CA THR A 93 1.78 -17.40 -5.59
C THR A 93 2.64 -18.05 -4.53
N SER A 94 3.78 -17.46 -4.20
CA SER A 94 4.72 -18.05 -3.25
C SER A 94 5.12 -17.06 -2.17
N ASP A 95 5.84 -16.00 -2.56
CA ASP A 95 6.44 -15.08 -1.60
C ASP A 95 5.40 -14.27 -0.82
N VAL A 96 4.34 -13.82 -1.49
CA VAL A 96 3.31 -13.02 -0.82
C VAL A 96 2.53 -13.86 0.19
N PRO A 97 2.02 -15.05 -0.15
CA PRO A 97 1.36 -15.88 0.84
C PRO A 97 2.24 -16.25 2.02
N GLU A 98 3.52 -16.55 1.77
CA GLU A 98 4.42 -16.89 2.86
C GLU A 98 4.58 -15.75 3.85
N GLN A 99 4.85 -14.55 3.35
CA GLN A 99 5.05 -13.40 4.22
C GLN A 99 3.76 -13.00 4.94
N THR A 100 2.62 -13.09 4.27
CA THR A 100 1.36 -12.76 4.92
C THR A 100 1.00 -13.76 5.99
N THR A 101 1.28 -15.04 5.79
CA THR A 101 1.06 -16.06 6.80
C THR A 101 1.93 -15.79 8.03
N ALA A 102 3.20 -15.47 7.82
CA ALA A 102 4.12 -15.16 8.91
C ALA A 102 3.62 -13.95 9.72
N VAL A 103 3.12 -12.94 9.04
CA VAL A 103 2.60 -11.75 9.71
C VAL A 103 1.36 -12.08 10.51
N LYS A 104 0.46 -12.89 9.99
CA LYS A 104 -0.74 -13.29 10.73
C LYS A 104 -0.40 -14.01 12.01
N VAL A 105 0.64 -14.82 11.99
CA VAL A 105 1.11 -15.53 13.19
C VAL A 105 1.70 -14.56 14.19
N SER A 106 2.51 -13.62 13.73
CA SER A 106 3.20 -12.67 14.63
C SER A 106 2.28 -11.56 15.15
N TYR A 107 1.24 -11.22 14.41
CA TYR A 107 0.33 -10.14 14.76
C TYR A 107 -1.12 -10.61 14.71
N PRO A 108 -1.52 -11.49 15.66
CA PRO A 108 -2.85 -12.10 15.60
C PRO A 108 -4.00 -11.11 15.81
N GLY A 109 -3.71 -9.92 16.35
CA GLY A 109 -4.71 -8.88 16.51
C GLY A 109 -4.97 -8.07 15.25
N ILE A 110 -4.20 -8.31 14.18
CA ILE A 110 -4.36 -7.60 12.92
C ILE A 110 -5.22 -8.44 11.98
N LYS A 111 -6.24 -7.81 11.42
CA LYS A 111 -7.03 -8.41 10.34
C LYS A 111 -6.35 -8.07 9.02
N LEU A 112 -5.72 -9.06 8.43
CA LEU A 112 -4.90 -8.87 7.23
C LEU A 112 -5.59 -9.45 6.01
N ARG A 113 -5.73 -8.64 4.98
CA ARG A 113 -6.27 -9.08 3.69
C ARG A 113 -5.29 -8.73 2.58
N VAL A 114 -5.26 -9.56 1.56
CA VAL A 114 -4.37 -9.36 0.41
C VAL A 114 -5.22 -9.12 -0.82
N ALA A 115 -5.00 -7.97 -1.46
CA ALA A 115 -5.68 -7.64 -2.70
C ALA A 115 -5.01 -8.37 -3.86
N ARG A 116 -5.71 -8.43 -4.99
CA ARG A 116 -5.11 -8.98 -6.21
C ARG A 116 -3.94 -8.11 -6.65
N PRO A 117 -2.92 -8.69 -7.29
CA PRO A 117 -1.81 -7.90 -7.82
C PRO A 117 -2.30 -6.84 -8.80
N VAL A 118 -1.72 -5.65 -8.69
CA VAL A 118 -2.12 -4.49 -9.49
C VAL A 118 -1.95 -4.74 -10.99
N GLY A 119 -0.92 -5.49 -11.37
CA GLY A 119 -0.65 -5.75 -12.78
C GLY A 119 -1.74 -6.50 -13.52
N ALA A 120 -2.64 -7.16 -12.78
CA ALA A 120 -3.75 -7.90 -13.39
C ALA A 120 -5.01 -7.05 -13.57
N ASP A 121 -4.97 -5.80 -13.19
CA ASP A 121 -6.17 -4.95 -13.17
C ASP A 121 -6.34 -4.17 -14.47
N ALA A 122 -7.57 -4.18 -15.01
CA ALA A 122 -7.89 -3.47 -16.24
C ALA A 122 -7.71 -1.96 -16.11
N THR A 123 -7.86 -1.41 -14.92
CA THR A 123 -7.66 0.01 -14.67
C THR A 123 -6.23 0.43 -14.94
N LEU A 124 -5.27 -0.45 -14.62
CA LEU A 124 -3.87 -0.18 -14.92
C LEU A 124 -3.65 -0.07 -16.42
N LEU A 125 -4.25 -0.97 -17.20
CA LEU A 125 -4.12 -0.94 -18.65
C LEU A 125 -4.69 0.36 -19.22
N LYS A 126 -5.80 0.84 -18.70
CA LYS A 126 -6.37 2.12 -19.14
C LYS A 126 -5.42 3.28 -18.81
N GLY A 127 -4.81 3.25 -17.65
CA GLY A 127 -3.84 4.28 -17.27
C GLY A 127 -2.62 4.29 -18.18
N LEU A 128 -2.11 3.11 -18.53
CA LEU A 128 -0.98 2.99 -19.43
C LEU A 128 -1.34 3.49 -20.82
N ASP A 129 -2.52 3.14 -21.31
CA ASP A 129 -2.98 3.60 -22.62
C ASP A 129 -3.05 5.12 -22.66
N ALA A 130 -3.56 5.74 -21.63
CA ALA A 130 -3.64 7.20 -21.55
C ALA A 130 -2.26 7.86 -21.58
N VAL A 131 -1.28 7.25 -20.92
CA VAL A 131 0.08 7.79 -20.88
C VAL A 131 0.79 7.64 -22.22
N LEU A 132 0.54 6.53 -22.92
CA LEU A 132 1.23 6.24 -24.17
C LEU A 132 0.67 7.01 -25.37
N LYS A 133 -0.45 7.64 -25.25
CA LYS A 133 -1.01 8.52 -26.27
C LYS A 133 -0.49 9.93 -26.09
#